data_b69dbe797789b0387a7d4448809d3125
#
_entry.id   b69dbe797789b0387a7d4448809d3125
#
_cell.length_a   1.000
_cell.length_b   1.000
_cell.length_c   1.000
_cell.angle_alpha   90.00
_cell.angle_beta   90.00
_cell.angle_gamma   90.00
#
_symmetry.space_group_name_H-M   'P 1'
#
loop_
_entity.id
_entity.type
_entity.pdbx_description
1 polymer ?
#
loop_
_entity_poly.entity_id
_entity_poly.type
_entity_poly.pdbx_seq_one_letter_code
_entity_poly.pdbx_strand_id
1 'polypeptide(L)'
;MSTPSELNKFIRGYAGGRLFGRAVQAQQMRFVAGNSEPIGPGVNSAGLGIFRYRTRCGTVYGHTGNIGGYTQFMAATRDGRRSVTVSASAQITNGSPQPKRAAFAQLRRIYGDAVCLALA
;
A
#
# COMPACT_ATOMS: atom_id res chain seq x y z
N MET A 1 -15.56 10.59 -1.16
CA MET A 1 -15.42 9.24 -0.59
C MET A 1 -15.11 8.27 -1.72
N SER A 2 -14.19 7.31 -1.55
CA SER A 2 -13.82 6.34 -2.59
C SER A 2 -14.11 4.92 -2.12
N THR A 3 -14.33 4.03 -3.09
CA THR A 3 -14.49 2.59 -2.85
C THR A 3 -13.15 1.87 -3.04
N PRO A 4 -12.96 0.65 -2.49
CA PRO A 4 -11.79 -0.16 -2.79
C PRO A 4 -11.56 -0.39 -4.30
N SER A 5 -12.64 -0.54 -5.07
CA SER A 5 -12.57 -0.69 -6.53
C SER A 5 -11.99 0.56 -7.21
N GLU A 6 -12.39 1.74 -6.77
CA GLU A 6 -11.86 3.01 -7.28
C GLU A 6 -10.40 3.20 -6.90
N LEU A 7 -10.03 2.83 -5.67
CA LEU A 7 -8.63 2.86 -5.23
C LEU A 7 -7.75 1.92 -6.07
N ASN A 8 -8.26 0.74 -6.41
CA ASN A 8 -7.57 -0.18 -7.33
C ASN A 8 -7.32 0.45 -8.69
N LYS A 9 -8.32 1.09 -9.28
CA LYS A 9 -8.16 1.79 -10.57
C LYS A 9 -7.14 2.91 -10.48
N PHE A 10 -7.21 3.71 -9.43
CA PHE A 10 -6.28 4.82 -9.18
C PHE A 10 -4.84 4.33 -9.05
N ILE A 11 -4.58 3.35 -8.18
CA ILE A 11 -3.20 2.89 -7.95
C ILE A 11 -2.60 2.17 -9.15
N ARG A 12 -3.41 1.50 -9.97
CA ARG A 12 -2.97 0.95 -11.24
C ARG A 12 -2.52 2.03 -12.23
N GLY A 13 -3.27 3.11 -12.32
CA GLY A 13 -2.90 4.27 -13.13
C GLY A 13 -1.64 4.96 -12.62
N TYR A 14 -1.54 5.15 -11.32
CA TYR A 14 -0.39 5.78 -10.68
C TYR A 14 0.89 4.96 -10.88
N ALA A 15 0.91 3.73 -10.41
CA ALA A 15 2.08 2.85 -10.49
C ALA A 15 2.44 2.52 -11.96
N GLY A 16 1.46 2.38 -12.82
CA GLY A 16 1.62 2.09 -14.24
C GLY A 16 2.06 3.26 -15.11
N GLY A 17 2.30 4.43 -14.53
CA GLY A 17 2.85 5.58 -15.25
C GLY A 17 1.85 6.34 -16.12
N ARG A 18 0.56 6.28 -15.80
CA ARG A 18 -0.49 6.93 -16.60
C ARG A 18 -0.89 8.32 -16.11
N LEU A 19 -0.49 8.70 -14.88
CA LEU A 19 -0.93 9.96 -14.26
C LEU A 19 0.08 11.08 -14.42
N PHE A 20 1.34 10.76 -14.58
CA PHE A 20 2.43 11.73 -14.63
C PHE A 20 3.39 11.44 -15.77
N GLY A 21 4.10 12.47 -16.23
CA GLY A 21 5.19 12.30 -17.19
C GLY A 21 6.34 11.47 -16.61
N ARG A 22 7.13 10.86 -17.49
CA ARG A 22 8.24 9.96 -17.13
C ARG A 22 9.22 10.57 -16.14
N ALA A 23 9.60 11.83 -16.34
CA ALA A 23 10.57 12.51 -15.49
C ALA A 23 10.04 12.72 -14.08
N VAL A 24 8.78 13.11 -13.93
CA VAL A 24 8.12 13.28 -12.64
C VAL A 24 8.00 11.94 -11.92
N GLN A 25 7.54 10.91 -12.61
CA GLN A 25 7.40 9.60 -12.00
C GLN A 25 8.75 9.00 -11.59
N ALA A 26 9.81 9.21 -12.37
CA ALA A 26 11.15 8.79 -12.01
C ALA A 26 11.62 9.42 -10.69
N GLN A 27 11.27 10.68 -10.42
CA GLN A 27 11.56 11.35 -9.16
C GLN A 27 10.73 10.78 -8.02
N GLN A 28 9.43 10.53 -8.23
CA GLN A 28 8.55 9.92 -7.24
C GLN A 28 9.03 8.54 -6.80
N MET A 29 9.59 7.78 -7.73
CA MET A 29 10.07 6.41 -7.54
C MET A 29 11.52 6.31 -7.08
N ARG A 30 12.12 7.39 -6.64
CA ARG A 30 13.41 7.36 -5.94
C ARG A 30 13.19 7.01 -4.48
N PHE A 31 13.40 5.74 -4.16
CA PHE A 31 13.11 5.22 -2.83
C PHE A 31 14.30 5.37 -1.88
N VAL A 32 13.99 5.81 -0.67
CA VAL A 32 14.90 5.85 0.47
C VAL A 32 14.34 5.01 1.61
N ALA A 33 15.15 4.73 2.63
CA ALA A 33 14.67 4.04 3.82
C ALA A 33 13.52 4.82 4.47
N GLY A 34 12.43 4.11 4.81
CA GLY A 34 11.27 4.73 5.43
C GLY A 34 10.05 3.82 5.36
N ASN A 35 9.18 3.93 6.35
CA ASN A 35 7.94 3.17 6.44
C ASN A 35 6.73 4.05 6.14
N SER A 36 5.71 3.46 5.52
CA SER A 36 4.39 4.09 5.50
C SER A 36 3.76 4.08 6.90
N GLU A 37 2.79 4.94 7.11
CA GLU A 37 2.00 4.99 8.35
C GLU A 37 0.51 4.84 8.01
N PRO A 38 -0.15 3.74 8.41
CA PRO A 38 0.41 2.55 9.09
C PRO A 38 1.46 1.80 8.26
N ILE A 39 2.34 1.05 8.92
CA ILE A 39 3.38 0.29 8.22
C ILE A 39 2.74 -0.73 7.27
N GLY A 40 3.11 -0.69 6.00
CA GLY A 40 2.65 -1.65 4.99
C GLY A 40 3.35 -3.00 5.05
N PRO A 41 3.01 -3.95 4.16
CA PRO A 41 3.55 -5.31 4.19
C PRO A 41 5.03 -5.34 3.81
N GLY A 42 5.74 -6.34 4.32
CA GLY A 42 7.14 -6.59 3.98
C GLY A 42 8.08 -5.46 4.39
N VAL A 43 9.11 -5.21 3.57
CA VAL A 43 10.07 -4.11 3.77
C VAL A 43 9.60 -2.90 2.99
N ASN A 44 9.40 -1.79 3.70
CA ASN A 44 8.91 -0.54 3.12
C ASN A 44 10.09 0.35 2.72
N SER A 45 9.92 1.12 1.66
CA SER A 45 10.81 2.22 1.29
C SER A 45 9.95 3.40 0.83
N ALA A 46 10.39 4.62 1.15
CA ALA A 46 9.63 5.83 0.90
C ALA A 46 10.04 6.51 -0.41
N GLY A 47 9.07 6.79 -1.28
CA GLY A 47 9.18 7.68 -2.42
C GLY A 47 8.46 9.01 -2.15
N LEU A 48 8.17 9.75 -3.18
CA LEU A 48 7.39 10.98 -3.09
C LEU A 48 5.90 10.68 -3.32
N GLY A 49 5.16 10.57 -2.22
CA GLY A 49 3.73 10.25 -2.25
C GLY A 49 3.41 8.79 -2.59
N ILE A 50 4.40 7.92 -2.57
CA ILE A 50 4.24 6.49 -2.84
C ILE A 50 5.30 5.70 -2.07
N PHE A 51 4.96 4.49 -1.67
CA PHE A 51 5.88 3.56 -1.02
C PHE A 51 6.12 2.34 -1.89
N ARG A 52 7.30 1.76 -1.76
CA ARG A 52 7.64 0.45 -2.30
C ARG A 52 7.58 -0.57 -1.17
N TYR A 53 6.83 -1.64 -1.41
CA TYR A 53 6.67 -2.76 -0.48
C TYR A 53 7.28 -4.01 -1.09
N ARG A 54 8.39 -4.47 -0.51
CA ARG A 54 9.02 -5.74 -0.90
C ARG A 54 8.48 -6.84 0.01
N THR A 55 7.62 -7.67 -0.55
CA THR A 55 7.00 -8.79 0.15
C THR A 55 7.63 -10.12 -0.26
N ARG A 56 7.27 -11.20 0.44
CA ARG A 56 7.72 -12.55 0.07
C ARG A 56 7.26 -13.01 -1.32
N CYS A 57 6.22 -12.39 -1.86
CA CYS A 57 5.65 -12.77 -3.16
C CYS A 57 6.03 -11.80 -4.30
N GLY A 58 6.73 -10.74 -4.00
CA GLY A 58 7.16 -9.76 -4.99
C GLY A 58 7.05 -8.33 -4.48
N THR A 59 7.34 -7.40 -5.37
CA THR A 59 7.37 -5.97 -5.08
C THR A 59 6.13 -5.29 -5.63
N VAL A 60 5.49 -4.47 -4.82
CA VAL A 60 4.36 -3.62 -5.20
C VAL A 60 4.57 -2.19 -4.73
N TYR A 61 3.85 -1.27 -5.32
CA TYR A 61 3.95 0.17 -5.09
C TYR A 61 2.60 0.74 -4.73
N GLY A 62 2.53 1.53 -3.68
CA GLY A 62 1.25 2.04 -3.22
C GLY A 62 1.33 2.87 -1.96
N HIS A 63 0.29 2.84 -1.19
CA HIS A 63 0.19 3.61 0.05
C HIS A 63 -0.72 2.90 1.06
N THR A 64 -0.44 3.11 2.33
CA THR A 64 -1.38 2.81 3.41
C THR A 64 -2.02 4.11 3.89
N GLY A 65 -3.11 4.01 4.60
CA GLY A 65 -3.74 5.16 5.23
C GLY A 65 -4.71 4.74 6.32
N ASN A 66 -5.02 5.67 7.18
CA ASN A 66 -6.05 5.48 8.19
C ASN A 66 -6.81 6.79 8.42
N ILE A 67 -8.05 6.63 8.82
CA ILE A 67 -8.93 7.72 9.20
C ILE A 67 -9.91 7.15 10.24
N GLY A 68 -10.58 7.99 11.00
CA GLY A 68 -11.57 7.51 11.99
C GLY A 68 -12.51 6.46 11.39
N GLY A 69 -12.46 5.24 11.94
CA GLY A 69 -13.26 4.11 11.51
C GLY A 69 -12.70 3.24 10.38
N TYR A 70 -11.54 3.59 9.76
CA TYR A 70 -10.99 2.82 8.64
C TYR A 70 -9.47 2.76 8.65
N THR A 71 -8.95 1.65 8.16
CA THR A 71 -7.53 1.48 7.81
C THR A 71 -7.46 0.84 6.43
N GLN A 72 -6.59 1.35 5.58
CA GLN A 72 -6.53 0.94 4.17
C GLN A 72 -5.11 0.69 3.70
N PHE A 73 -5.01 -0.22 2.73
CA PHE A 73 -3.81 -0.49 1.97
C PHE A 73 -4.19 -0.62 0.50
N MET A 74 -3.50 0.09 -0.38
CA MET A 74 -3.63 -0.09 -1.82
C MET A 74 -2.25 -0.18 -2.46
N ALA A 75 -2.07 -1.09 -3.40
CA ALA A 75 -0.83 -1.24 -4.13
C ALA A 75 -1.03 -1.86 -5.50
N ALA A 76 -0.09 -1.63 -6.40
CA ALA A 76 -0.07 -2.23 -7.73
C ALA A 76 1.37 -2.61 -8.13
N THR A 77 1.47 -3.49 -9.12
CA THR A 77 2.73 -3.76 -9.81
C THR A 77 3.20 -2.54 -10.59
N ARG A 78 4.50 -2.49 -10.90
CA ARG A 78 5.13 -1.35 -11.59
C ARG A 78 4.53 -1.09 -12.97
N ASP A 79 4.00 -2.12 -13.62
CA ASP A 79 3.32 -2.01 -14.91
C ASP A 79 1.81 -1.68 -14.78
N GLY A 80 1.28 -1.61 -13.55
CA GLY A 80 -0.13 -1.35 -13.28
C GLY A 80 -1.07 -2.49 -13.66
N ARG A 81 -0.57 -3.66 -14.02
CA ARG A 81 -1.42 -4.78 -14.46
C ARG A 81 -2.12 -5.48 -13.32
N ARG A 82 -1.48 -5.58 -12.17
CA ARG A 82 -2.01 -6.25 -10.98
C ARG A 82 -2.10 -5.26 -9.84
N SER A 83 -3.15 -5.34 -9.06
CA SER A 83 -3.37 -4.44 -7.95
C SER A 83 -4.17 -5.11 -6.84
N VAL A 84 -4.07 -4.56 -5.66
CA VAL A 84 -4.78 -5.00 -4.48
C VAL A 84 -5.19 -3.80 -3.65
N THR A 85 -6.39 -3.86 -3.08
CA THR A 85 -6.84 -2.94 -2.04
C THR A 85 -7.44 -3.74 -0.90
N VAL A 86 -6.98 -3.45 0.31
CA VAL A 86 -7.53 -4.01 1.54
C VAL A 86 -8.09 -2.86 2.37
N SER A 87 -9.35 -2.97 2.78
CA SER A 87 -10.01 -2.00 3.64
C SER A 87 -10.51 -2.70 4.90
N ALA A 88 -10.11 -2.19 6.06
CA ALA A 88 -10.60 -2.61 7.35
C ALA A 88 -11.50 -1.52 7.94
N SER A 89 -12.69 -1.90 8.41
CA SER A 89 -13.67 -0.98 9.02
C SER A 89 -13.33 -0.68 10.49
N ALA A 90 -12.06 -0.43 10.77
CA ALA A 90 -11.55 -0.01 12.06
C ALA A 90 -10.26 0.78 11.85
N GLN A 91 -10.02 1.77 12.68
CA GLN A 91 -8.73 2.48 12.70
C GLN A 91 -7.74 1.68 13.55
N ILE A 92 -6.81 0.99 12.89
CA ILE A 92 -5.82 0.13 13.51
C ILE A 92 -4.46 0.50 12.92
N THR A 93 -3.50 0.92 13.75
CA THR A 93 -2.17 1.33 13.34
C THR A 93 -1.09 0.69 14.19
N ASN A 94 0.16 0.78 13.74
CA ASN A 94 1.31 0.34 14.54
C ASN A 94 1.48 1.14 15.83
N GLY A 95 0.94 2.34 15.91
CA GLY A 95 0.91 3.18 17.11
C GLY A 95 -0.29 2.97 18.02
N SER A 96 -1.25 2.11 17.64
CA SER A 96 -2.44 1.86 18.46
C SER A 96 -2.08 1.17 19.78
N PRO A 97 -2.76 1.52 20.90
CA PRO A 97 -2.62 0.78 22.15
C PRO A 97 -3.18 -0.64 22.04
N GLN A 98 -2.80 -1.53 22.98
CA GLN A 98 -3.39 -2.86 23.05
C GLN A 98 -4.89 -2.77 23.41
N PRO A 99 -5.74 -3.71 22.90
CA PRO A 99 -5.40 -4.88 22.07
C PRO A 99 -5.28 -4.58 20.55
N LYS A 100 -5.52 -3.36 20.11
CA LYS A 100 -5.49 -2.99 18.68
C LYS A 100 -4.12 -3.19 18.04
N ARG A 101 -3.04 -3.04 18.80
CA ARG A 101 -1.68 -3.30 18.28
C ARG A 101 -1.49 -4.75 17.84
N ALA A 102 -2.04 -5.71 18.57
CA ALA A 102 -2.01 -7.12 18.16
C ALA A 102 -2.84 -7.36 16.88
N ALA A 103 -4.00 -6.72 16.77
CA ALA A 103 -4.83 -6.75 15.57
C ALA A 103 -4.10 -6.13 14.36
N PHE A 104 -3.30 -5.10 14.56
CA PHE A 104 -2.49 -4.51 13.50
C PHE A 104 -1.47 -5.50 12.92
N ALA A 105 -0.81 -6.30 13.76
CA ALA A 105 0.11 -7.32 13.28
C ALA A 105 -0.60 -8.37 12.40
N GLN A 106 -1.83 -8.72 12.71
CA GLN A 106 -2.66 -9.58 11.86
C GLN A 106 -3.06 -8.89 10.55
N LEU A 107 -3.50 -7.65 10.63
CA LEU A 107 -3.86 -6.85 9.45
C LEU A 107 -2.68 -6.73 8.47
N ARG A 108 -1.48 -6.50 9.00
CA ARG A 108 -0.27 -6.42 8.20
C ARG A 108 0.07 -7.75 7.49
N ARG A 109 -0.22 -8.89 8.14
CA ARG A 109 -0.12 -10.21 7.48
C ARG A 109 -1.15 -10.35 6.36
N ILE A 110 -2.39 -9.92 6.60
CA ILE A 110 -3.45 -9.91 5.58
C ILE A 110 -3.03 -9.09 4.35
N TYR A 111 -2.39 -7.94 4.54
CA TYR A 111 -1.84 -7.17 3.42
C TYR A 111 -0.84 -7.99 2.60
N GLY A 112 0.07 -8.70 3.27
CA GLY A 112 1.05 -9.56 2.59
C GLY A 112 0.39 -10.70 1.82
N ASP A 113 -0.61 -11.35 2.41
CA ASP A 113 -1.36 -12.45 1.77
C ASP A 113 -2.16 -11.93 0.57
N ALA A 114 -2.79 -10.77 0.69
CA ALA A 114 -3.50 -10.13 -0.40
C ALA A 114 -2.58 -9.78 -1.58
N VAL A 115 -1.36 -9.31 -1.30
CA VAL A 115 -0.34 -9.12 -2.34
C VAL A 115 0.02 -10.45 -3.01
N CYS A 116 0.20 -11.51 -2.26
CA CYS A 116 0.48 -12.84 -2.82
C CYS A 116 -0.63 -13.31 -3.77
N LEU A 117 -1.89 -13.13 -3.38
CA LEU A 117 -3.03 -13.47 -4.24
C LEU A 117 -3.06 -12.62 -5.52
N ALA A 118 -2.77 -11.34 -5.41
CA ALA A 118 -2.76 -10.44 -6.56
C ALA A 118 -1.62 -10.76 -7.54
N LEU A 119 -0.50 -11.28 -7.05
CA LEU A 119 0.69 -11.59 -7.87
C LEU A 119 0.72 -13.05 -8.38
N ALA A 120 -0.16 -13.88 -7.89
CA ALA A 120 -0.25 -15.28 -8.29
C ALA A 120 -0.61 -15.48 -9.77
#